data_a9e452a79a94b92973bd8b42c1b6c058
#
_entry.id   a9e452a79a94b92973bd8b42c1b6c058
#
_cell.length_a   1.000
_cell.length_b   1.000
_cell.length_c   1.000
_cell.angle_alpha   90.00
_cell.angle_beta   90.00
_cell.angle_gamma   90.00
#
_symmetry.space_group_name_H-M   'P 1'
#
loop_
_entity.id
_entity.type
_entity.pdbx_description
1 polymer ?
#
loop_
_entity_poly.entity_id
_entity_poly.type
_entity_poly.pdbx_seq_one_letter_code
_entity_poly.pdbx_strand_id
1 'polypeptide(L)'
;LHYLLGLVQEKLGETEEAFASLTKACHGESEPVGMMYYNDQPPEMIYYQGLAYRALGDEEQAVERFRKLEDYGKKHIGDEIKIDYFAVSLPDLLIFEENLDERNRKHCLFMMSLGLKGLGRSDEAEKCAEELLAMDNAHQGIQVHDL
;
A
#
# COMPACT_ATOMS: atom_id res chain seq x y z
N LEU A 1 -6.64 9.82 5.27
CA LEU A 1 -7.08 11.07 5.91
C LEU A 1 -7.25 10.92 7.42
N HIS A 2 -8.06 9.95 7.91
CA HIS A 2 -8.37 9.80 9.36
C HIS A 2 -7.12 9.57 10.23
N TYR A 3 -6.14 8.79 9.77
CA TYR A 3 -4.87 8.61 10.47
C TYR A 3 -4.15 9.95 10.73
N LEU A 4 -3.95 10.74 9.68
CA LEU A 4 -3.27 12.04 9.80
C LEU A 4 -4.06 13.02 10.68
N LEU A 5 -5.39 13.01 10.58
CA LEU A 5 -6.25 13.81 11.44
C LEU A 5 -6.06 13.41 12.91
N GLY A 6 -6.06 12.12 13.21
CA GLY A 6 -5.84 11.62 14.56
C GLY A 6 -4.51 12.06 15.15
N LEU A 7 -3.42 12.02 14.37
CA LEU A 7 -2.11 12.50 14.81
C LEU A 7 -2.09 14.02 15.10
N VAL A 8 -2.80 14.81 14.30
CA VAL A 8 -2.91 16.25 14.54
C VAL A 8 -3.70 16.53 15.83
N GLN A 9 -4.83 15.85 16.00
CA GLN A 9 -5.69 15.97 17.20
C GLN A 9 -4.92 15.56 18.47
N GLU A 10 -4.14 14.48 18.41
CA GLU A 10 -3.26 14.08 19.52
C GLU A 10 -2.27 15.18 19.91
N LYS A 11 -1.61 15.80 18.91
CA LYS A 11 -0.68 16.92 19.16
C LYS A 11 -1.36 18.17 19.72
N LEU A 12 -2.65 18.36 19.44
CA LEU A 12 -3.44 19.46 19.98
C LEU A 12 -4.00 19.14 21.38
N GLY A 13 -3.84 17.92 21.87
CA GLY A 13 -4.37 17.47 23.15
C GLY A 13 -5.86 17.09 23.11
N GLU A 14 -6.43 16.95 21.91
CA GLU A 14 -7.81 16.50 21.64
C GLU A 14 -7.88 14.97 21.68
N THR A 15 -7.70 14.40 22.86
CA THR A 15 -7.45 12.95 23.02
C THR A 15 -8.64 12.08 22.58
N GLU A 16 -9.87 12.49 22.88
CA GLU A 16 -11.08 11.73 22.52
C GLU A 16 -11.31 11.74 21.00
N GLU A 17 -11.13 12.90 20.39
CA GLU A 17 -11.23 13.08 18.94
C GLU A 17 -10.12 12.32 18.19
N ALA A 18 -8.89 12.37 18.73
CA ALA A 18 -7.76 11.61 18.20
C ALA A 18 -8.04 10.10 18.19
N PHE A 19 -8.50 9.57 19.34
CA PHE A 19 -8.88 8.17 19.46
C PHE A 19 -9.99 7.78 18.46
N ALA A 20 -11.02 8.61 18.33
CA ALA A 20 -12.11 8.36 17.39
C ALA A 20 -11.64 8.39 15.92
N SER A 21 -10.74 9.31 15.57
CA SER A 21 -10.18 9.41 14.23
C SER A 21 -9.24 8.22 13.90
N LEU A 22 -8.36 7.83 14.82
CA LEU A 22 -7.49 6.67 14.67
C LEU A 22 -8.29 5.37 14.58
N THR A 23 -9.33 5.21 15.38
CA THR A 23 -10.22 4.06 15.29
C THR A 23 -10.88 3.96 13.92
N LYS A 24 -11.35 5.08 13.35
CA LYS A 24 -11.89 5.10 11.98
C LYS A 24 -10.84 4.70 10.94
N ALA A 25 -9.58 5.08 11.15
CA ALA A 25 -8.50 4.75 10.23
C ALA A 25 -8.15 3.26 10.21
N CYS A 26 -8.51 2.49 11.23
CA CYS A 26 -8.31 1.04 11.28
C CYS A 26 -9.30 0.25 10.40
N HIS A 27 -10.40 0.87 9.97
CA HIS A 27 -11.45 0.21 9.20
C HIS A 27 -11.23 0.29 7.69
N GLY A 28 -11.73 -0.69 6.96
CA GLY A 28 -11.69 -0.82 5.51
C GLY A 28 -11.21 -2.19 5.09
N GLU A 29 -11.07 -2.39 3.77
CA GLU A 29 -10.48 -3.61 3.23
C GLU A 29 -9.03 -3.74 3.71
N SER A 30 -8.65 -4.95 4.12
CA SER A 30 -7.32 -5.22 4.67
C SER A 30 -6.52 -6.26 3.88
N GLU A 31 -7.11 -6.80 2.82
CA GLU A 31 -6.44 -7.75 1.94
C GLU A 31 -5.82 -7.00 0.75
N PRO A 32 -4.51 -7.16 0.51
CA PRO A 32 -3.85 -6.60 -0.65
C PRO A 32 -4.39 -7.20 -1.96
N VAL A 33 -4.46 -6.37 -3.00
CA VAL A 33 -4.94 -6.77 -4.33
C VAL A 33 -3.99 -6.27 -5.42
N GLY A 34 -4.11 -6.81 -6.63
CA GLY A 34 -3.22 -6.50 -7.75
C GLY A 34 -3.41 -5.14 -8.42
N MET A 35 -4.31 -4.29 -7.93
CA MET A 35 -4.61 -2.98 -8.54
C MET A 35 -4.93 -3.06 -10.04
N MET A 36 -5.66 -4.10 -10.43
CA MET A 36 -6.08 -4.32 -11.82
C MET A 36 -7.35 -3.54 -12.18
N TYR A 37 -8.17 -3.24 -11.18
CA TYR A 37 -9.45 -2.56 -11.34
C TYR A 37 -9.45 -1.21 -10.62
N TYR A 38 -10.23 -0.26 -11.15
CA TYR A 38 -10.30 1.11 -10.60
C TYR A 38 -10.86 1.21 -9.17
N ASN A 39 -11.57 0.16 -8.72
CA ASN A 39 -12.15 0.08 -7.38
C ASN A 39 -11.29 -0.74 -6.40
N ASP A 40 -10.15 -1.24 -6.84
CA ASP A 40 -9.21 -1.92 -5.95
C ASP A 40 -8.66 -0.93 -4.92
N GLN A 41 -8.59 -1.35 -3.66
CA GLN A 41 -8.06 -0.49 -2.61
C GLN A 41 -6.55 -0.29 -2.77
N PRO A 42 -6.06 0.97 -2.79
CA PRO A 42 -4.63 1.23 -2.83
C PRO A 42 -3.90 0.65 -1.60
N PRO A 43 -2.70 0.07 -1.77
CA PRO A 43 -1.98 -0.62 -0.70
C PRO A 43 -1.61 0.28 0.48
N GLU A 44 -1.41 1.57 0.24
CA GLU A 44 -1.15 2.55 1.31
C GLU A 44 -2.31 2.66 2.31
N MET A 45 -3.54 2.28 1.93
CA MET A 45 -4.65 2.25 2.88
C MET A 45 -4.43 1.20 3.95
N ILE A 46 -3.92 0.01 3.59
CA ILE A 46 -3.57 -1.06 4.53
C ILE A 46 -2.38 -0.63 5.40
N TYR A 47 -1.40 0.05 4.82
CA TYR A 47 -0.28 0.64 5.55
C TYR A 47 -0.76 1.63 6.63
N TYR A 48 -1.67 2.55 6.28
CA TYR A 48 -2.24 3.50 7.23
C TYR A 48 -3.13 2.84 8.29
N GLN A 49 -3.81 1.73 7.98
CA GLN A 49 -4.48 0.93 9.00
C GLN A 49 -3.47 0.41 10.02
N GLY A 50 -2.35 -0.16 9.57
CA GLY A 50 -1.28 -0.62 10.45
C GLY A 50 -0.72 0.48 11.33
N LEU A 51 -0.45 1.66 10.77
CA LEU A 51 0.01 2.81 11.54
C LEU A 51 -1.03 3.29 12.57
N ALA A 52 -2.33 3.25 12.23
CA ALA A 52 -3.39 3.62 13.14
C ALA A 52 -3.52 2.64 14.31
N TYR A 53 -3.45 1.33 14.05
CA TYR A 53 -3.41 0.31 15.11
C TYR A 53 -2.20 0.52 16.03
N ARG A 54 -1.02 0.81 15.49
CA ARG A 54 0.17 1.12 16.28
C ARG A 54 -0.02 2.34 17.16
N ALA A 55 -0.60 3.41 16.63
CA ALA A 55 -0.90 4.62 17.38
C ALA A 55 -1.90 4.39 18.52
N LEU A 56 -2.83 3.44 18.35
CA LEU A 56 -3.77 2.99 19.38
C LEU A 56 -3.17 1.97 20.37
N GLY A 57 -1.89 1.56 20.19
CA GLY A 57 -1.20 0.61 21.06
C GLY A 57 -1.46 -0.87 20.70
N ASP A 58 -2.13 -1.15 19.60
CA ASP A 58 -2.38 -2.52 19.11
C ASP A 58 -1.30 -2.92 18.09
N GLU A 59 -0.11 -3.28 18.59
CA GLU A 59 1.03 -3.67 17.76
C GLU A 59 0.80 -4.99 17.02
N GLU A 60 -0.01 -5.90 17.55
CA GLU A 60 -0.32 -7.18 16.91
C GLU A 60 -1.06 -6.95 15.59
N GLN A 61 -2.13 -6.15 15.61
CA GLN A 61 -2.87 -5.77 14.42
C GLN A 61 -2.04 -4.93 13.44
N ALA A 62 -1.19 -4.05 13.96
CA ALA A 62 -0.27 -3.26 13.13
C ALA A 62 0.67 -4.16 12.33
N VAL A 63 1.36 -5.07 13.00
CA VAL A 63 2.29 -6.03 12.37
C VAL A 63 1.57 -6.94 11.37
N GLU A 64 0.35 -7.38 11.67
CA GLU A 64 -0.46 -8.17 10.73
C GLU A 64 -0.67 -7.42 9.41
N ARG A 65 -1.05 -6.13 9.45
CA ARG A 65 -1.27 -5.31 8.24
C ARG A 65 0.01 -5.15 7.42
N PHE A 66 1.14 -4.90 8.07
CA PHE A 66 2.42 -4.75 7.39
C PHE A 66 2.91 -6.06 6.76
N ARG A 67 2.73 -7.20 7.45
CA ARG A 67 3.06 -8.51 6.90
C ARG A 67 2.21 -8.87 5.68
N LYS A 68 0.93 -8.57 5.69
CA LYS A 68 0.07 -8.78 4.51
C LYS A 68 0.63 -8.10 3.26
N LEU A 69 1.11 -6.87 3.39
CA LEU A 69 1.72 -6.14 2.28
C LEU A 69 3.03 -6.79 1.81
N GLU A 70 3.92 -7.12 2.75
CA GLU A 70 5.19 -7.76 2.45
C GLU A 70 4.97 -9.13 1.78
N ASP A 71 4.13 -9.97 2.37
CA ASP A 71 3.88 -11.34 1.90
C ASP A 71 3.20 -11.36 0.52
N TYR A 72 2.25 -10.46 0.29
CA TYR A 72 1.63 -10.30 -1.02
C TYR A 72 2.67 -9.95 -2.08
N GLY A 73 3.48 -8.92 -1.84
CA GLY A 73 4.51 -8.49 -2.78
C GLY A 73 5.49 -9.63 -3.10
N LYS A 74 6.02 -10.31 -2.07
CA LYS A 74 6.93 -11.45 -2.26
C LYS A 74 6.32 -12.60 -3.06
N LYS A 75 5.05 -12.89 -2.82
CA LYS A 75 4.36 -13.99 -3.47
C LYS A 75 4.07 -13.71 -4.95
N HIS A 76 3.71 -12.47 -5.26
CA HIS A 76 3.14 -12.10 -6.56
C HIS A 76 4.09 -11.33 -7.48
N ILE A 77 5.29 -10.95 -7.04
CA ILE A 77 6.23 -10.15 -7.83
C ILE A 77 6.67 -10.81 -9.14
N GLY A 78 6.60 -12.13 -9.22
CA GLY A 78 6.98 -12.92 -10.40
C GLY A 78 5.79 -13.44 -11.22
N ASP A 79 4.57 -13.04 -10.88
CA ASP A 79 3.38 -13.53 -11.59
C ASP A 79 3.33 -12.96 -13.01
N GLU A 80 2.98 -13.84 -13.98
CA GLU A 80 2.59 -13.42 -15.33
C GLU A 80 1.14 -12.94 -15.31
N ILE A 81 0.91 -11.69 -15.62
CA ILE A 81 -0.42 -11.07 -15.58
C ILE A 81 -1.11 -11.27 -16.94
N LYS A 82 -2.22 -11.99 -16.91
CA LYS A 82 -3.09 -12.19 -18.09
C LYS A 82 -4.43 -11.51 -17.81
N ILE A 83 -4.78 -10.51 -18.61
CA ILE A 83 -6.12 -9.94 -18.59
C ILE A 83 -7.04 -10.85 -19.40
N ASP A 84 -8.12 -11.29 -18.77
CA ASP A 84 -9.24 -11.89 -19.49
C ASP A 84 -10.08 -10.77 -20.13
N TYR A 85 -9.82 -10.53 -21.41
CA TYR A 85 -10.52 -9.51 -22.20
C TYR A 85 -12.03 -9.74 -22.33
N PHE A 86 -12.54 -10.93 -22.00
CA PHE A 86 -13.98 -11.21 -22.00
C PHE A 86 -14.73 -10.52 -20.85
N ALA A 87 -14.02 -10.09 -19.81
CA ALA A 87 -14.63 -9.38 -18.69
C ALA A 87 -14.79 -7.87 -18.94
N VAL A 88 -14.21 -7.32 -20.00
CA VAL A 88 -14.24 -5.91 -20.33
C VAL A 88 -14.63 -5.77 -21.78
N SER A 89 -15.88 -5.38 -22.06
CA SER A 89 -16.37 -5.09 -23.43
C SER A 89 -15.76 -3.80 -23.95
N LEU A 90 -14.46 -3.79 -24.20
CA LEU A 90 -13.78 -2.68 -24.84
C LEU A 90 -13.46 -3.05 -26.29
N PRO A 91 -13.79 -2.19 -27.27
CA PRO A 91 -13.38 -2.38 -28.64
C PRO A 91 -11.85 -2.33 -28.78
N ASP A 92 -11.29 -2.93 -29.84
CA ASP A 92 -9.88 -3.10 -30.17
C ASP A 92 -9.00 -1.83 -30.22
N LEU A 93 -9.17 -0.93 -29.28
CA LEU A 93 -8.34 0.27 -29.13
C LEU A 93 -7.31 0.06 -28.01
N LEU A 94 -6.40 -0.88 -28.20
CA LEU A 94 -5.15 -0.95 -27.45
C LEU A 94 -4.25 0.23 -27.90
N ILE A 95 -4.52 1.40 -27.35
CA ILE A 95 -3.70 2.59 -27.60
C ILE A 95 -2.39 2.56 -26.81
N PHE A 96 -2.29 1.71 -25.80
CA PHE A 96 -1.12 1.57 -24.95
C PHE A 96 -0.79 0.09 -24.73
N GLU A 97 0.36 -0.35 -25.23
CA GLU A 97 0.99 -1.61 -24.84
C GLU A 97 1.62 -1.41 -23.45
N GLU A 98 0.80 -1.43 -22.40
CA GLU A 98 1.34 -1.46 -21.05
C GLU A 98 1.84 -2.87 -20.75
N ASN A 99 3.10 -2.99 -20.35
CA ASN A 99 3.65 -4.25 -19.87
C ASN A 99 3.06 -4.56 -18.48
N LEU A 100 2.06 -5.42 -18.43
CA LEU A 100 1.33 -5.77 -17.22
C LEU A 100 2.22 -6.45 -16.17
N ASP A 101 3.21 -7.22 -16.59
CA ASP A 101 4.16 -7.87 -15.69
C ASP A 101 5.05 -6.81 -15.03
N GLU A 102 5.49 -5.81 -15.79
CA GLU A 102 6.24 -4.67 -15.25
C GLU A 102 5.39 -3.85 -14.27
N ARG A 103 4.12 -3.60 -14.60
CA ARG A 103 3.18 -2.91 -13.71
C ARG A 103 2.98 -3.70 -12.40
N ASN A 104 2.77 -5.01 -12.51
CA ASN A 104 2.67 -5.89 -11.33
C ASN A 104 3.94 -5.84 -10.49
N ARG A 105 5.13 -5.90 -11.12
CA ARG A 105 6.41 -5.83 -10.41
C ARG A 105 6.56 -4.52 -9.64
N LYS A 106 6.26 -3.37 -10.25
CA LYS A 106 6.26 -2.05 -9.60
C LYS A 106 5.32 -2.02 -8.40
N HIS A 107 4.11 -2.54 -8.57
CA HIS A 107 3.11 -2.61 -7.51
C HIS A 107 3.54 -3.49 -6.34
N CYS A 108 4.11 -4.67 -6.61
CA CYS A 108 4.64 -5.56 -5.59
C CYS A 108 5.82 -4.96 -4.83
N LEU A 109 6.75 -4.29 -5.52
CA LEU A 109 7.87 -3.58 -4.88
C LEU A 109 7.37 -2.45 -3.97
N PHE A 110 6.35 -1.72 -4.39
CA PHE A 110 5.73 -0.69 -3.55
C PHE A 110 5.08 -1.27 -2.30
N MET A 111 4.31 -2.35 -2.43
CA MET A 111 3.73 -3.04 -1.26
C MET A 111 4.80 -3.54 -0.29
N MET A 112 5.87 -4.16 -0.82
CA MET A 112 6.97 -4.65 0.01
C MET A 112 7.66 -3.51 0.74
N SER A 113 7.93 -2.38 0.10
CA SER A 113 8.56 -1.24 0.76
C SER A 113 7.68 -0.67 1.87
N LEU A 114 6.36 -0.53 1.66
CA LEU A 114 5.42 -0.12 2.72
C LEU A 114 5.39 -1.12 3.89
N GLY A 115 5.25 -2.40 3.60
CA GLY A 115 5.21 -3.46 4.61
C GLY A 115 6.49 -3.51 5.45
N LEU A 116 7.65 -3.53 4.79
CA LEU A 116 8.96 -3.55 5.41
C LEU A 116 9.22 -2.30 6.28
N LYS A 117 8.87 -1.12 5.79
CA LYS A 117 8.94 0.12 6.57
C LYS A 117 8.07 0.04 7.82
N GLY A 118 6.84 -0.43 7.69
CA GLY A 118 5.94 -0.64 8.82
C GLY A 118 6.47 -1.62 9.85
N LEU A 119 7.22 -2.64 9.41
CA LEU A 119 7.89 -3.63 10.28
C LEU A 119 9.21 -3.11 10.88
N GLY A 120 9.64 -1.88 10.56
CA GLY A 120 10.90 -1.30 11.04
C GLY A 120 12.15 -1.86 10.32
N ARG A 121 11.98 -2.53 9.19
CA ARG A 121 13.06 -3.10 8.36
C ARG A 121 13.47 -2.10 7.27
N SER A 122 13.96 -0.93 7.69
CA SER A 122 14.18 0.24 6.81
C SER A 122 15.17 -0.05 5.67
N ASP A 123 16.28 -0.74 5.93
CA ASP A 123 17.29 -1.05 4.90
C ASP A 123 16.72 -1.92 3.76
N GLU A 124 15.76 -2.79 4.09
CA GLU A 124 15.11 -3.66 3.10
C GLU A 124 13.99 -2.93 2.37
N ALA A 125 13.28 -2.04 3.06
CA ALA A 125 12.28 -1.16 2.45
C ALA A 125 12.94 -0.24 1.41
N GLU A 126 14.08 0.38 1.75
CA GLU A 126 14.83 1.26 0.87
C GLU A 126 15.31 0.53 -0.39
N LYS A 127 15.82 -0.71 -0.27
CA LYS A 127 16.20 -1.51 -1.45
C LYS A 127 15.03 -1.78 -2.40
N CYS A 128 13.85 -2.08 -1.87
CA CYS A 128 12.64 -2.24 -2.70
C CYS A 128 12.25 -0.92 -3.37
N ALA A 129 12.37 0.20 -2.65
CA ALA A 129 12.08 1.53 -3.17
C ALA A 129 13.09 1.93 -4.26
N GLU A 130 14.38 1.69 -4.08
CA GLU A 130 15.42 1.95 -5.08
C GLU A 130 15.19 1.13 -6.37
N GLU A 131 14.83 -0.17 -6.23
CA GLU A 131 14.52 -1.01 -7.38
C GLU A 131 13.29 -0.48 -8.13
N LEU A 132 12.26 -0.04 -7.41
CA LEU A 132 11.08 0.58 -7.99
C LEU A 132 11.41 1.88 -8.72
N LEU A 133 12.20 2.77 -8.11
CA LEU A 133 12.62 4.04 -8.71
C LEU A 133 13.51 3.85 -9.95
N ALA A 134 14.26 2.76 -10.02
CA ALA A 134 15.02 2.40 -11.23
C ALA A 134 14.09 2.04 -12.42
N MET A 135 12.87 1.56 -12.14
CA MET A 135 11.84 1.26 -13.14
C MET A 135 10.92 2.45 -13.43
N ASP A 136 10.66 3.27 -12.41
CA ASP A 136 9.76 4.43 -12.47
C ASP A 136 10.27 5.53 -11.53
N ASN A 137 11.10 6.42 -12.07
CA ASN A 137 11.77 7.48 -11.32
C ASN A 137 10.83 8.58 -10.78
N ALA A 138 9.57 8.57 -11.20
CA ALA A 138 8.54 9.52 -10.79
C ALA A 138 7.44 8.88 -9.92
N HIS A 139 7.68 7.68 -9.39
CA HIS A 139 6.68 6.96 -8.62
C HIS A 139 6.24 7.74 -7.37
N GLN A 140 5.03 8.27 -7.40
CA GLN A 140 4.52 9.19 -6.36
C GLN A 140 4.45 8.55 -4.97
N GLY A 141 4.09 7.26 -4.90
CA GLY A 141 3.97 6.54 -3.63
C GLY A 141 5.29 6.52 -2.85
N ILE A 142 6.43 6.38 -3.51
CA ILE A 142 7.75 6.41 -2.86
C ILE A 142 8.00 7.80 -2.25
N GLN A 143 7.74 8.86 -3.01
CA GLN A 143 7.98 10.24 -2.55
C GLN A 143 7.04 10.67 -1.42
N VAL A 144 5.76 10.30 -1.51
CA VAL A 144 4.74 10.69 -0.53
C VAL A 144 4.92 9.97 0.81
N HIS A 145 5.43 8.75 0.79
CA HIS A 145 5.58 7.93 2.00
C HIS A 145 7.01 7.89 2.55
N ASP A 146 7.92 8.70 2.00
CA ASP A 146 9.32 8.77 2.47
C ASP A 146 10.01 7.39 2.48
N LEU A 147 9.83 6.62 1.41
CA LEU A 147 10.33 5.26 1.25
C LEU A 147 11.73 5.23 0.65
#